data_29278ac6d0d9f94c6e64bb0dcda9141c
#
_entry.id   29278ac6d0d9f94c6e64bb0dcda9141c
#
_cell.length_a   1.000
_cell.length_b   1.000
_cell.length_c   1.000
_cell.angle_alpha   90.00
_cell.angle_beta   90.00
_cell.angle_gamma   90.00
#
_symmetry.space_group_name_H-M   'P 1'
#
loop_
_entity.id
_entity.type
_entity.pdbx_description
1 polymer ?
#
loop_
_entity_poly.entity_id
_entity_poly.type
_entity_poly.pdbx_seq_one_letter_code
_entity_poly.pdbx_strand_id
1 'polypeptide(L)'
;MSGEKSHDTEFQAMAPVERRLEAIETALEAHGLDAAAGAAELARKSIEEWVPKNGARLVAKAWSDPAFRKRLLADGRAAAMELGLTMPAHHRHLVVLENTPHIHNVICCTLCSCTAFTIIGLPPDWYKDLEYRSRVVRQSRTVLKEMGLDLPPETEIRVWDTTADTRYMVLPLQPTKSIGWSEDKLAEIVTRDSMIGVATLQEA
;
A
#
# COMPACT_ATOMS: atom_id res chain seq x y z
N MET A 1 -41.06 -44.61 10.42
CA MET A 1 -40.08 -44.34 11.49
C MET A 1 -38.80 -43.94 10.81
N SER A 2 -38.63 -42.65 10.63
CA SER A 2 -37.49 -42.01 9.96
C SER A 2 -36.49 -41.66 11.07
N GLY A 3 -35.34 -42.34 11.09
CA GLY A 3 -34.26 -42.03 12.02
C GLY A 3 -33.55 -40.76 11.60
N GLU A 4 -33.72 -39.73 12.38
CA GLU A 4 -32.96 -38.47 12.31
C GLU A 4 -31.55 -38.73 12.80
N LYS A 5 -30.55 -38.76 11.87
CA LYS A 5 -29.15 -38.81 12.24
C LYS A 5 -28.76 -37.40 12.69
N SER A 6 -28.64 -37.20 14.00
CA SER A 6 -27.99 -36.04 14.58
C SER A 6 -26.52 -36.02 14.13
N HIS A 7 -26.14 -35.00 13.33
CA HIS A 7 -24.75 -34.65 13.10
C HIS A 7 -24.25 -33.90 14.34
N ASP A 8 -23.92 -34.59 15.41
CA ASP A 8 -23.04 -34.07 16.43
C ASP A 8 -21.63 -33.99 15.83
N THR A 9 -21.31 -32.86 15.27
CA THR A 9 -19.92 -32.46 15.00
C THR A 9 -19.29 -32.19 16.36
N GLU A 10 -18.68 -33.23 16.98
CA GLU A 10 -17.78 -33.03 18.11
C GLU A 10 -16.74 -31.99 17.69
N PHE A 11 -16.76 -30.86 18.37
CA PHE A 11 -15.76 -29.79 18.18
C PHE A 11 -14.44 -30.33 18.77
N GLN A 12 -13.65 -31.01 17.94
CA GLN A 12 -12.36 -31.51 18.34
C GLN A 12 -11.46 -30.32 18.67
N ALA A 13 -11.07 -30.20 19.95
CA ALA A 13 -10.18 -29.17 20.41
C ALA A 13 -8.91 -29.15 19.54
N MET A 14 -8.59 -28.01 18.94
CA MET A 14 -7.39 -27.87 18.11
C MET A 14 -6.15 -28.11 18.99
N ALA A 15 -5.15 -28.79 18.43
CA ALA A 15 -3.87 -28.96 19.10
C ALA A 15 -3.26 -27.61 19.50
N PRO A 16 -2.46 -27.55 20.59
CA PRO A 16 -1.72 -26.35 20.97
C PRO A 16 -0.99 -25.71 19.77
N VAL A 17 -0.87 -24.38 19.77
CA VAL A 17 -0.30 -23.61 18.65
C VAL A 17 1.10 -24.11 18.28
N GLU A 18 1.91 -24.44 19.29
CA GLU A 18 3.28 -24.93 19.11
C GLU A 18 3.31 -26.23 18.29
N ARG A 19 2.47 -27.17 18.63
CA ARG A 19 2.38 -28.47 17.89
C ARG A 19 1.87 -28.28 16.47
N ARG A 20 0.98 -27.31 16.28
CA ARG A 20 0.47 -26.99 14.94
C ARG A 20 1.55 -26.34 14.08
N LEU A 21 2.37 -25.47 14.68
CA LEU A 21 3.51 -24.84 14.02
C LEU A 21 4.55 -25.89 13.62
N GLU A 22 4.98 -26.76 14.55
CA GLU A 22 5.90 -27.87 14.27
C GLU A 22 5.42 -28.79 13.14
N ALA A 23 4.12 -29.09 13.13
CA ALA A 23 3.55 -29.93 12.07
C ALA A 23 3.58 -29.23 10.70
N ILE A 24 3.36 -27.90 10.65
CA ILE A 24 3.43 -27.11 9.43
C ILE A 24 4.89 -27.03 8.95
N GLU A 25 5.83 -26.73 9.84
CA GLU A 25 7.26 -26.67 9.52
C GLU A 25 7.76 -27.99 8.97
N THR A 26 7.44 -29.12 9.65
CA THR A 26 7.78 -30.45 9.18
C THR A 26 7.19 -30.77 7.80
N ALA A 27 5.94 -30.35 7.55
CA ALA A 27 5.32 -30.55 6.24
C ALA A 27 5.99 -29.72 5.14
N LEU A 28 6.37 -28.48 5.44
CA LEU A 28 7.08 -27.60 4.50
C LEU A 28 8.48 -28.14 4.17
N GLU A 29 9.23 -28.60 5.19
CA GLU A 29 10.54 -29.23 5.02
C GLU A 29 10.47 -30.49 4.14
N ALA A 30 9.44 -31.33 4.36
CA ALA A 30 9.21 -32.52 3.53
C ALA A 30 8.98 -32.17 2.04
N HIS A 31 8.54 -30.96 1.75
CA HIS A 31 8.40 -30.41 0.40
C HIS A 31 9.62 -29.58 -0.07
N GLY A 32 10.72 -29.59 0.68
CA GLY A 32 11.94 -28.84 0.36
C GLY A 32 11.83 -27.33 0.61
N LEU A 33 10.88 -26.90 1.44
CA LEU A 33 10.66 -25.50 1.80
C LEU A 33 11.18 -25.25 3.21
N ASP A 34 12.16 -24.37 3.35
CA ASP A 34 12.64 -23.87 4.65
C ASP A 34 11.81 -22.67 5.09
N ALA A 35 10.86 -22.90 6.00
CA ALA A 35 9.95 -21.87 6.50
C ALA A 35 10.69 -20.76 7.27
N ALA A 36 11.71 -21.11 8.04
CA ALA A 36 12.49 -20.15 8.83
C ALA A 36 13.32 -19.24 7.93
N ALA A 37 14.02 -19.82 6.94
CA ALA A 37 14.77 -19.05 5.96
C ALA A 37 13.85 -18.15 5.11
N GLY A 38 12.68 -18.66 4.70
CA GLY A 38 11.69 -17.87 3.97
C GLY A 38 11.17 -16.68 4.78
N ALA A 39 10.85 -16.86 6.04
CA ALA A 39 10.42 -15.81 6.95
C ALA A 39 11.53 -14.77 7.19
N ALA A 40 12.77 -15.20 7.40
CA ALA A 40 13.92 -14.32 7.57
C ALA A 40 14.17 -13.46 6.32
N GLU A 41 14.08 -14.05 5.13
CA GLU A 41 14.24 -13.32 3.87
C GLU A 41 13.12 -12.29 3.65
N LEU A 42 11.86 -12.61 3.96
CA LEU A 42 10.76 -11.66 3.91
C LEU A 42 10.96 -10.51 4.91
N ALA A 43 11.42 -10.82 6.12
CA ALA A 43 11.73 -9.82 7.13
C ALA A 43 12.85 -8.86 6.64
N ARG A 44 13.94 -9.41 6.08
CA ARG A 44 15.02 -8.62 5.49
C ARG A 44 14.49 -7.70 4.38
N LYS A 45 13.75 -8.24 3.42
CA LYS A 45 13.16 -7.46 2.32
C LYS A 45 12.26 -6.34 2.80
N SER A 46 11.49 -6.60 3.86
CA SER A 46 10.57 -5.60 4.42
C SER A 46 11.29 -4.38 5.02
N ILE A 47 12.52 -4.57 5.47
CA ILE A 47 13.35 -3.51 6.07
C ILE A 47 14.22 -2.82 5.01
N GLU A 48 14.82 -3.59 4.10
CA GLU A 48 15.86 -3.10 3.20
C GLU A 48 15.33 -2.72 1.81
N GLU A 49 14.33 -3.45 1.29
CA GLU A 49 13.89 -3.32 -0.10
C GLU A 49 12.52 -2.64 -0.24
N TRP A 50 11.58 -2.92 0.68
CA TRP A 50 10.19 -2.42 0.59
C TRP A 50 10.03 -1.13 1.37
N VAL A 51 10.69 -0.11 0.88
CA VAL A 51 10.80 1.19 1.56
C VAL A 51 10.06 2.30 0.81
N PRO A 52 9.50 3.30 1.52
CA PRO A 52 8.81 4.43 0.88
C PRO A 52 9.67 5.22 -0.10
N LYS A 53 10.99 5.16 0.05
CA LYS A 53 11.95 5.82 -0.85
C LYS A 53 11.80 5.34 -2.30
N ASN A 54 11.36 4.12 -2.54
CA ASN A 54 11.11 3.62 -3.90
C ASN A 54 10.03 4.43 -4.61
N GLY A 55 8.89 4.63 -3.96
CA GLY A 55 7.80 5.47 -4.49
C GLY A 55 8.18 6.94 -4.56
N ALA A 56 8.94 7.44 -3.58
CA ALA A 56 9.44 8.81 -3.60
C ALA A 56 10.30 9.11 -4.84
N ARG A 57 11.12 8.15 -5.30
CA ARG A 57 11.88 8.26 -6.55
C ARG A 57 10.97 8.35 -7.79
N LEU A 58 9.87 7.57 -7.82
CA LEU A 58 8.87 7.64 -8.89
C LEU A 58 8.20 9.02 -8.93
N VAL A 59 7.82 9.54 -7.76
CA VAL A 59 7.21 10.89 -7.63
C VAL A 59 8.18 11.97 -8.08
N ALA A 60 9.40 11.96 -7.56
CA ALA A 60 10.44 12.94 -7.91
C ALA A 60 10.73 12.95 -9.42
N LYS A 61 10.86 11.76 -10.02
CA LYS A 61 11.04 11.60 -11.46
C LYS A 61 9.85 12.14 -12.26
N ALA A 62 8.62 11.88 -11.80
CA ALA A 62 7.42 12.37 -12.47
C ALA A 62 7.28 13.90 -12.42
N TRP A 63 7.79 14.53 -11.36
CA TRP A 63 7.79 16.01 -11.25
C TRP A 63 8.86 16.67 -12.13
N SER A 64 10.01 16.00 -12.34
CA SER A 64 11.13 16.54 -13.13
C SER A 64 11.05 16.20 -14.61
N ASP A 65 10.37 15.11 -14.98
CA ASP A 65 10.27 14.57 -16.34
C ASP A 65 8.79 14.39 -16.76
N PRO A 66 8.21 15.36 -17.52
CA PRO A 66 6.82 15.26 -17.98
C PRO A 66 6.55 14.04 -18.87
N ALA A 67 7.55 13.55 -19.61
CA ALA A 67 7.39 12.37 -20.45
C ALA A 67 7.30 11.09 -19.59
N PHE A 68 8.12 10.98 -18.55
CA PHE A 68 8.02 9.92 -17.55
C PHE A 68 6.69 9.98 -16.80
N ARG A 69 6.27 11.18 -16.33
CA ARG A 69 4.96 11.36 -15.67
C ARG A 69 3.81 10.82 -16.51
N LYS A 70 3.80 11.10 -17.81
CA LYS A 70 2.77 10.59 -18.73
C LYS A 70 2.77 9.05 -18.78
N ARG A 71 3.93 8.42 -18.82
CA ARG A 71 4.04 6.95 -18.79
C ARG A 71 3.62 6.38 -17.44
N LEU A 72 4.05 7.00 -16.35
CA LEU A 72 3.70 6.59 -14.98
C LEU A 72 2.18 6.61 -14.74
N LEU A 73 1.49 7.62 -15.23
CA LEU A 73 0.03 7.73 -15.12
C LEU A 73 -0.70 6.76 -16.05
N ALA A 74 -0.09 6.37 -17.17
CA ALA A 74 -0.68 5.41 -18.12
C ALA A 74 -0.48 3.95 -17.65
N ASP A 75 0.71 3.61 -17.17
CA ASP A 75 1.06 2.29 -16.64
C ASP A 75 2.14 2.43 -15.55
N GLY A 76 1.68 2.51 -14.31
CA GLY A 76 2.55 2.68 -13.16
C GLY A 76 3.51 1.51 -12.96
N ARG A 77 3.09 0.26 -13.30
CA ARG A 77 3.94 -0.91 -13.17
C ARG A 77 5.10 -0.87 -14.16
N ALA A 78 4.82 -0.59 -15.43
CA ALA A 78 5.86 -0.48 -16.46
C ALA A 78 6.84 0.67 -16.13
N ALA A 79 6.33 1.82 -15.70
CA ALA A 79 7.17 2.95 -15.31
C ALA A 79 8.03 2.66 -14.07
N ALA A 80 7.52 1.91 -13.09
CA ALA A 80 8.31 1.48 -11.94
C ALA A 80 9.49 0.59 -12.36
N MET A 81 9.28 -0.30 -13.34
CA MET A 81 10.33 -1.15 -13.90
C MET A 81 11.43 -0.34 -14.61
N GLU A 82 11.13 0.80 -15.20
CA GLU A 82 12.16 1.71 -15.79
C GLU A 82 13.19 2.17 -14.73
N LEU A 83 12.77 2.26 -13.46
CA LEU A 83 13.65 2.62 -12.34
C LEU A 83 14.19 1.39 -11.58
N GLY A 84 14.06 0.19 -12.13
CA GLY A 84 14.51 -1.06 -11.52
C GLY A 84 13.65 -1.55 -10.36
N LEU A 85 12.44 -1.01 -10.18
CA LEU A 85 11.53 -1.43 -9.13
C LEU A 85 10.63 -2.56 -9.63
N THR A 86 10.46 -3.59 -8.79
CA THR A 86 9.65 -4.75 -9.14
C THR A 86 8.46 -4.88 -8.22
N MET A 87 7.40 -5.51 -8.73
CA MET A 87 6.20 -5.84 -7.98
C MET A 87 5.90 -7.33 -8.09
N PRO A 88 5.32 -7.95 -7.05
CA PRO A 88 4.88 -9.34 -7.12
C PRO A 88 3.99 -9.60 -8.35
N ALA A 89 4.04 -10.83 -8.88
CA ALA A 89 3.29 -11.19 -10.08
C ALA A 89 1.77 -11.00 -9.94
N HIS A 90 1.24 -11.23 -8.73
CA HIS A 90 -0.18 -11.05 -8.42
C HIS A 90 -0.62 -9.58 -8.29
N HIS A 91 0.31 -8.64 -8.12
CA HIS A 91 0.04 -7.19 -8.23
C HIS A 91 0.12 -6.78 -9.71
N ARG A 92 -0.90 -7.12 -10.48
CA ARG A 92 -0.88 -6.95 -11.95
C ARG A 92 -0.83 -5.50 -12.37
N HIS A 93 -1.51 -4.64 -11.62
CA HIS A 93 -1.66 -3.23 -11.96
C HIS A 93 -1.16 -2.34 -10.81
N LEU A 94 -0.39 -1.32 -11.17
CA LEU A 94 -0.13 -0.16 -10.33
C LEU A 94 -0.79 1.06 -11.00
N VAL A 95 -1.88 1.50 -10.41
CA VAL A 95 -2.58 2.70 -10.87
C VAL A 95 -2.06 3.89 -10.09
N VAL A 96 -1.50 4.87 -10.79
CA VAL A 96 -1.00 6.10 -10.17
C VAL A 96 -2.03 7.20 -10.31
N LEU A 97 -2.42 7.77 -9.18
CA LEU A 97 -3.52 8.73 -9.04
C LEU A 97 -2.94 10.12 -8.81
N GLU A 98 -3.11 11.00 -9.76
CA GLU A 98 -2.57 12.33 -9.69
C GLU A 98 -3.45 13.27 -8.87
N ASN A 99 -2.88 13.93 -7.86
CA ASN A 99 -3.50 15.04 -7.17
C ASN A 99 -3.36 16.31 -7.99
N THR A 100 -4.42 17.13 -7.97
CA THR A 100 -4.45 18.46 -8.58
C THR A 100 -4.94 19.48 -7.55
N PRO A 101 -4.93 20.78 -7.82
CA PRO A 101 -5.52 21.77 -6.91
C PRO A 101 -7.00 21.52 -6.57
N HIS A 102 -7.72 20.76 -7.44
CA HIS A 102 -9.15 20.52 -7.31
C HIS A 102 -9.50 19.07 -6.93
N ILE A 103 -8.55 18.14 -7.05
CA ILE A 103 -8.76 16.71 -6.81
C ILE A 103 -7.71 16.21 -5.84
N HIS A 104 -8.16 15.56 -4.77
CA HIS A 104 -7.31 14.88 -3.81
C HIS A 104 -7.68 13.41 -3.74
N ASN A 105 -6.73 12.53 -4.02
CA ASN A 105 -6.91 11.08 -4.02
C ASN A 105 -6.45 10.49 -2.69
N VAL A 106 -7.21 9.53 -2.19
CA VAL A 106 -6.91 8.78 -0.97
C VAL A 106 -7.04 7.29 -1.26
N ILE A 107 -6.12 6.51 -0.74
CA ILE A 107 -6.12 5.05 -0.91
C ILE A 107 -6.56 4.39 0.40
N CYS A 108 -7.37 3.36 0.28
CA CYS A 108 -7.69 2.46 1.38
C CYS A 108 -7.73 1.00 0.91
N CYS A 109 -7.89 0.09 1.87
CA CYS A 109 -8.28 -1.29 1.59
C CYS A 109 -9.35 -1.70 2.61
N THR A 110 -10.62 -1.75 2.17
CA THR A 110 -11.74 -2.07 3.07
C THR A 110 -11.73 -3.53 3.53
N LEU A 111 -11.11 -4.44 2.76
CA LEU A 111 -11.04 -5.86 3.08
C LEU A 111 -9.89 -6.23 4.02
N CYS A 112 -8.71 -5.61 3.82
CA CYS A 112 -7.50 -5.95 4.57
C CYS A 112 -6.60 -4.73 4.75
N SER A 113 -5.32 -4.82 4.39
CA SER A 113 -4.35 -3.73 4.49
C SER A 113 -3.42 -3.67 3.25
N CYS A 114 -3.95 -4.05 2.08
CA CYS A 114 -3.15 -4.13 0.87
C CYS A 114 -2.68 -2.75 0.39
N THR A 115 -1.39 -2.61 0.19
CA THR A 115 -0.74 -1.45 -0.42
C THR A 115 0.18 -1.90 -1.55
N ALA A 116 0.71 -0.97 -2.32
CA ALA A 116 1.83 -1.23 -3.22
C ALA A 116 3.14 -1.32 -2.42
N PHE A 117 3.25 -2.28 -1.50
CA PHE A 117 4.27 -2.31 -0.44
C PHE A 117 5.71 -2.32 -0.96
N THR A 118 5.99 -2.91 -2.13
CA THR A 118 7.32 -2.88 -2.74
C THR A 118 7.70 -1.49 -3.27
N ILE A 119 6.72 -0.61 -3.44
CA ILE A 119 6.87 0.75 -3.96
C ILE A 119 6.76 1.79 -2.85
N ILE A 120 5.68 1.78 -2.06
CA ILE A 120 5.43 2.80 -1.04
C ILE A 120 5.74 2.33 0.39
N GLY A 121 6.32 1.15 0.54
CA GLY A 121 6.60 0.53 1.84
C GLY A 121 5.40 -0.21 2.43
N LEU A 122 5.66 -0.95 3.51
CA LEU A 122 4.61 -1.67 4.24
C LEU A 122 3.56 -0.70 4.78
N PRO A 123 2.28 -1.13 4.86
CA PRO A 123 1.23 -0.29 5.40
C PRO A 123 1.51 0.08 6.87
N PRO A 124 1.31 1.35 7.27
CA PRO A 124 1.40 1.75 8.67
C PRO A 124 0.25 1.16 9.49
N ASP A 125 0.38 1.17 10.82
CA ASP A 125 -0.62 0.52 11.67
C ASP A 125 -2.00 1.17 11.57
N TRP A 126 -2.08 2.49 11.47
CA TRP A 126 -3.35 3.19 11.28
C TRP A 126 -4.07 2.80 9.98
N TYR A 127 -3.34 2.42 8.92
CA TYR A 127 -3.93 1.96 7.65
C TYR A 127 -4.66 0.62 7.80
N LYS A 128 -4.24 -0.20 8.78
CA LYS A 128 -4.86 -1.49 9.10
C LYS A 128 -6.07 -1.35 10.00
N ASP A 129 -6.24 -0.21 10.67
CA ASP A 129 -7.32 0.05 11.60
C ASP A 129 -8.69 -0.06 10.93
N LEU A 130 -9.59 -0.83 11.56
CA LEU A 130 -10.95 -1.05 11.08
C LEU A 130 -11.76 0.26 11.03
N GLU A 131 -11.51 1.17 11.96
CA GLU A 131 -12.17 2.47 12.02
C GLU A 131 -11.77 3.32 10.82
N TYR A 132 -10.46 3.48 10.55
CA TYR A 132 -9.98 4.16 9.35
C TYR A 132 -10.62 3.57 8.09
N ARG A 133 -10.50 2.26 7.89
CA ARG A 133 -10.97 1.54 6.70
C ARG A 133 -12.46 1.69 6.46
N SER A 134 -13.27 1.68 7.52
CA SER A 134 -14.73 1.81 7.42
C SER A 134 -15.20 3.25 7.24
N ARG A 135 -14.47 4.22 7.81
CA ARG A 135 -14.86 5.64 7.82
C ARG A 135 -14.36 6.39 6.59
N VAL A 136 -13.15 6.10 6.10
CA VAL A 136 -12.55 6.85 5.00
C VAL A 136 -13.40 6.84 3.74
N VAL A 137 -14.11 5.74 3.44
CA VAL A 137 -15.00 5.62 2.27
C VAL A 137 -16.32 6.40 2.41
N ARG A 138 -16.73 6.75 3.63
CA ARG A 138 -18.01 7.43 3.89
C ARG A 138 -17.84 8.85 4.40
N GLN A 139 -16.75 9.13 5.07
CA GLN A 139 -16.47 10.37 5.79
C GLN A 139 -15.03 10.84 5.52
N SER A 140 -14.56 10.69 4.27
CA SER A 140 -13.16 10.93 3.88
C SER A 140 -12.63 12.28 4.39
N ARG A 141 -13.37 13.37 4.18
CA ARG A 141 -12.97 14.72 4.62
C ARG A 141 -12.79 14.81 6.14
N THR A 142 -13.70 14.21 6.91
CA THR A 142 -13.61 14.19 8.37
C THR A 142 -12.40 13.40 8.83
N VAL A 143 -12.19 12.21 8.26
CA VAL A 143 -11.04 11.35 8.59
C VAL A 143 -9.72 12.05 8.25
N LEU A 144 -9.60 12.67 7.08
CA LEU A 144 -8.39 13.41 6.70
C LEU A 144 -8.12 14.58 7.66
N LYS A 145 -9.16 15.31 8.05
CA LYS A 145 -9.03 16.41 9.01
C LYS A 145 -8.58 15.92 10.40
N GLU A 146 -9.11 14.80 10.88
CA GLU A 146 -8.67 14.16 12.13
C GLU A 146 -7.19 13.69 12.04
N MET A 147 -6.72 13.32 10.85
CA MET A 147 -5.32 12.98 10.58
C MET A 147 -4.42 14.22 10.36
N GLY A 148 -4.97 15.43 10.47
CA GLY A 148 -4.22 16.68 10.33
C GLY A 148 -4.21 17.27 8.92
N LEU A 149 -4.98 16.70 7.97
CA LEU A 149 -5.10 17.21 6.61
C LEU A 149 -6.46 17.93 6.41
N ASP A 150 -6.46 19.25 6.50
CA ASP A 150 -7.64 20.09 6.24
C ASP A 150 -7.60 20.62 4.81
N LEU A 151 -8.41 20.02 3.94
CA LEU A 151 -8.50 20.38 2.52
C LEU A 151 -9.56 21.46 2.30
N PRO A 152 -9.34 22.39 1.31
CA PRO A 152 -10.34 23.36 0.91
C PRO A 152 -11.70 22.70 0.61
N PRO A 153 -12.83 23.35 0.96
CA PRO A 153 -14.17 22.77 0.76
C PRO A 153 -14.46 22.38 -0.69
N GLU A 154 -13.91 23.12 -1.64
CA GLU A 154 -14.06 22.92 -3.07
C GLU A 154 -13.22 21.76 -3.64
N THR A 155 -12.24 21.23 -2.87
CA THR A 155 -11.44 20.10 -3.31
C THR A 155 -12.27 18.83 -3.31
N GLU A 156 -12.39 18.18 -4.44
CA GLU A 156 -13.02 16.87 -4.58
C GLU A 156 -12.09 15.80 -3.97
N ILE A 157 -12.61 14.98 -3.05
CA ILE A 157 -11.87 13.85 -2.46
C ILE A 157 -12.34 12.57 -3.13
N ARG A 158 -11.41 11.82 -3.72
CA ARG A 158 -11.63 10.52 -4.35
C ARG A 158 -10.98 9.43 -3.52
N VAL A 159 -11.78 8.48 -3.05
CA VAL A 159 -11.28 7.34 -2.27
C VAL A 159 -11.20 6.11 -3.18
N TRP A 160 -10.05 5.46 -3.16
CA TRP A 160 -9.74 4.30 -4.00
C TRP A 160 -9.51 3.07 -3.12
N ASP A 161 -10.34 2.06 -3.33
CA ASP A 161 -10.24 0.79 -2.60
C ASP A 161 -9.43 -0.22 -3.40
N THR A 162 -8.40 -0.78 -2.78
CA THR A 162 -7.51 -1.75 -3.45
C THR A 162 -8.23 -3.08 -3.70
N THR A 163 -7.89 -3.72 -4.82
CA THR A 163 -8.41 -5.04 -5.17
C THR A 163 -7.33 -6.13 -5.07
N ALA A 164 -7.67 -7.37 -5.43
CA ALA A 164 -6.74 -8.49 -5.35
C ALA A 164 -5.49 -8.30 -6.25
N ASP A 165 -5.65 -7.68 -7.40
CA ASP A 165 -4.61 -7.55 -8.44
C ASP A 165 -4.18 -6.09 -8.71
N THR A 166 -4.94 -5.11 -8.24
CA THR A 166 -4.68 -3.68 -8.46
C THR A 166 -4.20 -3.01 -7.18
N ARG A 167 -3.09 -2.30 -7.30
CA ARG A 167 -2.52 -1.43 -6.26
C ARG A 167 -2.54 0.00 -6.74
N TYR A 168 -2.65 0.90 -5.79
CA TYR A 168 -2.68 2.33 -6.05
C TYR A 168 -1.50 3.03 -5.41
N MET A 169 -1.08 4.14 -6.01
CA MET A 169 -0.16 5.12 -5.42
C MET A 169 -0.65 6.51 -5.79
N VAL A 170 -0.66 7.44 -4.85
CA VAL A 170 -0.93 8.84 -5.14
C VAL A 170 0.35 9.50 -5.64
N LEU A 171 0.25 10.24 -6.74
CA LEU A 171 1.23 11.24 -7.17
C LEU A 171 0.81 12.58 -6.52
N PRO A 172 1.46 12.99 -5.43
CA PRO A 172 1.09 14.21 -4.73
C PRO A 172 1.36 15.46 -5.58
N LEU A 173 0.64 16.52 -5.28
CA LEU A 173 0.92 17.82 -5.89
C LEU A 173 2.33 18.31 -5.49
N GLN A 174 3.11 18.74 -6.47
CA GLN A 174 4.45 19.25 -6.21
C GLN A 174 4.37 20.59 -5.47
N PRO A 175 5.05 20.77 -4.32
CA PRO A 175 5.12 22.05 -3.66
C PRO A 175 5.77 23.11 -4.55
N THR A 176 5.21 24.30 -4.62
CA THR A 176 5.69 25.37 -5.51
C THR A 176 7.15 25.73 -5.25
N LYS A 177 7.57 25.71 -3.99
CA LYS A 177 8.97 25.99 -3.59
C LYS A 177 9.96 24.93 -4.05
N SER A 178 9.53 23.73 -4.37
CA SER A 178 10.39 22.63 -4.81
C SER A 178 10.64 22.60 -6.33
N ILE A 179 10.04 23.53 -7.08
CA ILE A 179 10.25 23.64 -8.53
C ILE A 179 11.72 23.95 -8.80
N GLY A 180 12.35 23.14 -9.67
CA GLY A 180 13.76 23.26 -10.01
C GLY A 180 14.73 22.55 -9.06
N TRP A 181 14.24 21.83 -8.04
CA TRP A 181 15.09 20.98 -7.22
C TRP A 181 15.56 19.74 -8.00
N SER A 182 16.68 19.16 -7.57
CA SER A 182 17.15 17.87 -8.09
C SER A 182 16.20 16.74 -7.69
N GLU A 183 16.19 15.65 -8.47
CA GLU A 183 15.35 14.48 -8.19
C GLU A 183 15.61 13.92 -6.78
N ASP A 184 16.89 13.87 -6.33
CA ASP A 184 17.23 13.39 -5.00
C ASP A 184 16.59 14.25 -3.91
N LYS A 185 16.70 15.58 -4.03
CA LYS A 185 16.10 16.52 -3.08
C LYS A 185 14.55 16.47 -3.12
N LEU A 186 13.97 16.28 -4.29
CA LEU A 186 12.52 16.07 -4.43
C LEU A 186 12.07 14.77 -3.77
N ALA A 187 12.84 13.69 -3.88
CA ALA A 187 12.52 12.42 -3.26
C ALA A 187 12.58 12.48 -1.71
N GLU A 188 13.41 13.35 -1.12
CA GLU A 188 13.53 13.51 0.34
C GLU A 188 12.26 14.05 0.99
N ILE A 189 11.49 14.88 0.28
CA ILE A 189 10.27 15.48 0.81
C ILE A 189 9.03 14.57 0.67
N VAL A 190 9.09 13.53 -0.18
CA VAL A 190 7.97 12.64 -0.42
C VAL A 190 7.86 11.59 0.69
N THR A 191 6.72 11.53 1.33
CA THR A 191 6.45 10.60 2.43
C THR A 191 5.51 9.48 1.99
N ARG A 192 5.51 8.36 2.72
CA ARG A 192 4.53 7.28 2.52
C ARG A 192 3.09 7.81 2.64
N ASP A 193 2.83 8.65 3.62
CA ASP A 193 1.50 9.17 3.90
C ASP A 193 1.00 10.09 2.77
N SER A 194 1.89 10.84 2.12
CA SER A 194 1.54 11.62 0.92
C SER A 194 1.24 10.72 -0.28
N MET A 195 1.91 9.57 -0.40
CA MET A 195 1.65 8.58 -1.46
C MET A 195 0.42 7.69 -1.18
N ILE A 196 -0.08 7.67 0.05
CA ILE A 196 -1.39 7.10 0.41
C ILE A 196 -2.50 8.16 0.25
N GLY A 197 -2.17 9.44 0.36
CA GLY A 197 -3.09 10.56 0.21
C GLY A 197 -3.69 11.05 1.52
N VAL A 198 -3.07 10.76 2.67
CA VAL A 198 -3.52 11.25 3.98
C VAL A 198 -2.70 12.43 4.51
N ALA A 199 -1.68 12.84 3.77
CA ALA A 199 -0.88 14.01 4.05
C ALA A 199 -0.58 14.80 2.77
N THR A 200 -0.44 16.10 2.88
CA THR A 200 0.20 16.93 1.87
C THR A 200 1.67 17.10 2.20
N LEU A 201 2.45 17.43 1.19
CA LEU A 201 3.85 17.77 1.39
C LEU A 201 3.91 19.19 1.93
N GLN A 202 4.50 19.33 3.12
CA GLN A 202 4.68 20.67 3.70
C GLN A 202 5.58 21.49 2.80
N GLU A 203 5.27 22.76 2.68
CA GLU A 203 6.19 23.72 2.10
C GLU A 203 7.41 23.82 3.02
N ALA A 204 8.49 23.09 2.67
CA ALA A 204 9.76 23.09 3.38
C ALA A 204 10.45 24.47 3.28
#